data_9887bee79403440bff49792dd25eb8cf
#
_entry.id   9887bee79403440bff49792dd25eb8cf
#
_cell.length_a   1.000
_cell.length_b   1.000
_cell.length_c   1.000
_cell.angle_alpha   90.00
_cell.angle_beta   90.00
_cell.angle_gamma   90.00
#
_symmetry.space_group_name_H-M   'P 1'
#
loop_
_entity.id
_entity.type
_entity.pdbx_description
1 polymer ?
#
loop_
_entity_poly.entity_id
_entity_poly.type
_entity_poly.pdbx_seq_one_letter_code
_entity_poly.pdbx_strand_id
1 'polypeptide(L)'
;ILHSLRKLWQMAAETIKVFNDPIHGHVEMHPLLVRIMDTPQFQRLRHIKQLGGAYFVFPGASHNRFEHSIGVGYLAGRLVQELNERQPELLISSRDILCVQIAGLCHDLGHGPFSHMFDRMFIPKMCPKSKWKHEEASLAMFDHLVSVNALEPVMKDHGLVLPDDLVFIKEQIAGPQNTSVVVFPQWPYKGRPEDKSFLYEIVANKMSGIDVDKWDYFARDCYHLGIQNNFDYHRFLKFARVCEVDGKKQICTREKEVGNLYDMFHTRNYLHRKAYQHKVGHIIETMITEAFIKANPHIQIQGSGGKMFTISAAIDDMEAYTKLTDNMFEQILYSSSSKLAEAREILQNITCRRLYKCVGQTQAKKRVEVSQLLKWASELATCRPESDLQGLTLEPEDFVVHVSIINMDWGMKEKNPINNMRFYCKNDPTKAYQISKDQVSKLLPERFAEQLIRVYCKKTDERTMEAAKKNFVQWCMDMNFSKPQVRRPRSFIYMDLFISNC
;
A
#
# COMPACT_ATOMS: atom_id res chain seq x y z
N ILE A 1 -20.93 -33.83 -30.21
CA ILE A 1 -21.52 -32.69 -30.95
C ILE A 1 -22.44 -31.90 -30.00
N LEU A 2 -23.44 -32.52 -29.33
CA LEU A 2 -24.34 -31.83 -28.40
C LEU A 2 -23.62 -31.20 -27.18
N HIS A 3 -22.58 -31.86 -26.65
CA HIS A 3 -21.76 -31.33 -25.58
C HIS A 3 -20.91 -30.14 -26.04
N SER A 4 -20.34 -30.19 -27.24
CA SER A 4 -19.59 -29.08 -27.86
C SER A 4 -20.50 -27.92 -28.23
N LEU A 5 -21.71 -28.17 -28.70
CA LEU A 5 -22.70 -27.12 -28.97
C LEU A 5 -23.21 -26.47 -27.70
N ARG A 6 -23.42 -27.25 -26.61
CA ARG A 6 -23.77 -26.69 -25.29
C ARG A 6 -22.67 -25.84 -24.70
N LYS A 7 -21.39 -26.22 -24.87
CA LYS A 7 -20.21 -25.44 -24.48
C LYS A 7 -20.10 -24.14 -25.28
N LEU A 8 -20.33 -24.20 -26.60
CA LEU A 8 -20.37 -23.03 -27.49
C LEU A 8 -21.52 -22.09 -27.11
N TRP A 9 -22.68 -22.59 -26.74
CA TRP A 9 -23.82 -21.81 -26.27
C TRP A 9 -23.54 -21.17 -24.88
N GLN A 10 -22.88 -21.89 -23.98
CA GLN A 10 -22.44 -21.33 -22.68
C GLN A 10 -21.37 -20.25 -22.84
N MET A 11 -20.40 -20.43 -23.74
CA MET A 11 -19.40 -19.41 -24.06
C MET A 11 -20.01 -18.18 -24.77
N ALA A 12 -21.00 -18.41 -25.67
CA ALA A 12 -21.72 -17.33 -26.34
C ALA A 12 -22.65 -16.53 -25.38
N ALA A 13 -22.98 -17.08 -24.20
CA ALA A 13 -23.79 -16.43 -23.18
C ALA A 13 -22.95 -15.66 -22.14
N GLU A 14 -21.62 -15.79 -22.16
CA GLU A 14 -20.74 -15.02 -21.30
C GLU A 14 -20.52 -13.61 -21.87
N THR A 15 -21.41 -12.70 -21.50
CA THR A 15 -21.36 -11.31 -21.94
C THR A 15 -20.33 -10.51 -21.12
N ILE A 16 -19.64 -9.61 -21.80
CA ILE A 16 -18.84 -8.55 -21.16
C ILE A 16 -19.72 -7.82 -20.14
N LYS A 17 -19.26 -7.67 -18.91
CA LYS A 17 -19.92 -6.82 -17.90
C LYS A 17 -19.33 -5.43 -17.91
N VAL A 18 -20.19 -4.43 -17.78
CA VAL A 18 -19.81 -3.01 -17.68
C VAL A 18 -20.07 -2.54 -16.27
N PHE A 19 -19.04 -2.03 -15.61
CA PHE A 19 -19.13 -1.44 -14.28
C PHE A 19 -19.06 0.08 -14.36
N ASN A 20 -19.86 0.76 -13.56
CA ASN A 20 -19.73 2.21 -13.36
C ASN A 20 -18.72 2.47 -12.27
N ASP A 21 -17.56 2.98 -12.62
CA ASP A 21 -16.50 3.37 -11.69
C ASP A 21 -16.41 4.90 -11.59
N PRO A 22 -16.35 5.49 -10.38
CA PRO A 22 -16.33 6.94 -10.22
C PRO A 22 -15.04 7.59 -10.74
N ILE A 23 -13.98 6.79 -10.96
CA ILE A 23 -12.67 7.28 -11.42
C ILE A 23 -12.51 7.07 -12.93
N HIS A 24 -12.87 5.88 -13.42
CA HIS A 24 -12.60 5.46 -14.81
C HIS A 24 -13.84 5.49 -15.71
N GLY A 25 -15.01 5.81 -15.14
CA GLY A 25 -16.27 5.80 -15.89
C GLY A 25 -16.76 4.37 -16.13
N HIS A 26 -17.09 4.06 -17.38
CA HIS A 26 -17.57 2.72 -17.76
C HIS A 26 -16.40 1.79 -17.98
N VAL A 27 -16.29 0.78 -17.13
CA VAL A 27 -15.22 -0.23 -17.12
C VAL A 27 -15.79 -1.55 -17.65
N GLU A 28 -15.34 -1.93 -18.84
CA GLU A 28 -15.68 -3.20 -19.45
C GLU A 28 -14.74 -4.30 -18.96
N MET A 29 -15.31 -5.42 -18.50
CA MET A 29 -14.56 -6.56 -17.99
C MET A 29 -14.81 -7.82 -18.81
N HIS A 30 -13.70 -8.45 -19.21
CA HIS A 30 -13.71 -9.73 -19.89
C HIS A 30 -14.43 -10.80 -19.03
N PRO A 31 -15.19 -11.74 -19.62
CA PRO A 31 -15.95 -12.76 -18.86
C PRO A 31 -15.10 -13.53 -17.84
N LEU A 32 -13.87 -13.92 -18.19
CA LEU A 32 -12.97 -14.60 -17.25
C LEU A 32 -12.64 -13.74 -16.02
N LEU A 33 -12.43 -12.42 -16.20
CA LEU A 33 -12.21 -11.51 -15.08
C LEU A 33 -13.45 -11.47 -14.16
N VAL A 34 -14.63 -11.47 -14.73
CA VAL A 34 -15.89 -11.52 -13.97
C VAL A 34 -15.99 -12.83 -13.18
N ARG A 35 -15.62 -13.96 -13.79
CA ARG A 35 -15.60 -15.27 -13.09
C ARG A 35 -14.62 -15.26 -11.90
N ILE A 36 -13.47 -14.60 -12.01
CA ILE A 36 -12.52 -14.41 -10.92
C ILE A 36 -13.12 -13.49 -9.84
N MET A 37 -13.75 -12.40 -10.25
CA MET A 37 -14.40 -11.45 -9.32
C MET A 37 -15.54 -12.09 -8.53
N ASP A 38 -16.31 -12.99 -9.13
CA ASP A 38 -17.46 -13.65 -8.51
C ASP A 38 -17.03 -14.84 -7.61
N THR A 39 -15.79 -14.83 -7.09
CA THR A 39 -15.29 -15.81 -6.11
C THR A 39 -15.27 -15.22 -4.69
N PRO A 40 -15.47 -16.03 -3.63
CA PRO A 40 -15.39 -15.54 -2.24
C PRO A 40 -14.07 -14.83 -1.91
N GLN A 41 -12.94 -15.31 -2.47
CA GLN A 41 -11.61 -14.79 -2.26
C GLN A 41 -11.45 -13.36 -2.81
N PHE A 42 -12.08 -13.06 -3.94
CA PHE A 42 -12.09 -11.71 -4.50
C PHE A 42 -13.16 -10.83 -3.82
N GLN A 43 -14.36 -11.38 -3.56
CA GLN A 43 -15.46 -10.63 -2.94
C GLN A 43 -15.11 -10.13 -1.52
N ARG A 44 -14.21 -10.82 -0.79
CA ARG A 44 -13.75 -10.36 0.52
C ARG A 44 -13.13 -8.96 0.50
N LEU A 45 -12.56 -8.56 -0.64
CA LEU A 45 -11.95 -7.22 -0.81
C LEU A 45 -12.95 -6.08 -0.64
N ARG A 46 -14.26 -6.31 -0.78
CA ARG A 46 -15.33 -5.35 -0.47
C ARG A 46 -15.36 -4.94 1.00
N HIS A 47 -14.77 -5.75 1.86
CA HIS A 47 -14.76 -5.58 3.31
C HIS A 47 -13.37 -5.26 3.85
N ILE A 48 -12.47 -4.74 3.01
CA ILE A 48 -11.13 -4.28 3.38
C ILE A 48 -10.96 -2.85 2.88
N LYS A 49 -10.92 -1.90 3.80
CA LYS A 49 -10.71 -0.48 3.49
C LYS A 49 -9.36 -0.26 2.85
N GLN A 50 -9.35 0.41 1.69
CA GLN A 50 -8.11 0.77 0.97
C GLN A 50 -7.14 1.52 1.86
N LEU A 51 -7.65 2.48 2.64
CA LEU A 51 -6.85 3.38 3.48
C LEU A 51 -6.95 3.05 4.99
N GLY A 52 -7.40 1.84 5.34
CA GLY A 52 -7.44 1.35 6.71
C GLY A 52 -8.07 2.34 7.69
N GLY A 53 -7.36 2.68 8.77
CA GLY A 53 -7.82 3.57 9.83
C GLY A 53 -8.03 5.04 9.39
N ALA A 54 -7.61 5.42 8.19
CA ALA A 54 -7.85 6.77 7.67
C ALA A 54 -9.35 7.09 7.53
N TYR A 55 -10.21 6.08 7.37
CA TYR A 55 -11.66 6.25 7.33
C TYR A 55 -12.23 6.93 8.59
N PHE A 56 -11.63 6.70 9.75
CA PHE A 56 -12.01 7.38 10.99
C PHE A 56 -11.59 8.86 11.05
N VAL A 57 -10.82 9.34 10.10
CA VAL A 57 -10.35 10.73 9.99
C VAL A 57 -10.97 11.44 8.79
N PHE A 58 -11.00 10.75 7.65
CA PHE A 58 -11.54 11.23 6.40
C PHE A 58 -12.82 10.46 6.07
N PRO A 59 -14.01 11.04 6.25
CA PRO A 59 -15.28 10.33 6.01
C PRO A 59 -15.42 9.80 4.58
N GLY A 60 -14.78 10.45 3.61
CA GLY A 60 -14.75 9.99 2.22
C GLY A 60 -13.83 8.80 1.96
N ALA A 61 -12.90 8.47 2.86
CA ALA A 61 -11.99 7.33 2.72
C ALA A 61 -12.69 5.98 2.98
N SER A 62 -13.86 5.78 2.39
CA SER A 62 -14.75 4.63 2.57
C SER A 62 -14.57 3.55 1.52
N HIS A 63 -13.78 3.80 0.48
CA HIS A 63 -13.50 2.87 -0.60
C HIS A 63 -12.65 1.68 -0.14
N ASN A 64 -12.76 0.58 -0.89
CA ASN A 64 -12.20 -0.70 -0.51
C ASN A 64 -11.22 -1.22 -1.58
N ARG A 65 -10.51 -2.29 -1.26
CA ARG A 65 -9.60 -2.97 -2.19
C ARG A 65 -10.32 -3.55 -3.42
N PHE A 66 -11.61 -3.81 -3.32
CA PHE A 66 -12.42 -4.36 -4.41
C PHE A 66 -12.46 -3.43 -5.63
N GLU A 67 -12.90 -2.19 -5.46
CA GLU A 67 -13.00 -1.22 -6.56
C GLU A 67 -11.63 -0.78 -7.09
N HIS A 68 -10.63 -0.69 -6.22
CA HIS A 68 -9.24 -0.46 -6.61
C HIS A 68 -8.72 -1.59 -7.52
N SER A 69 -8.90 -2.85 -7.13
CA SER A 69 -8.47 -4.01 -7.92
C SER A 69 -9.11 -4.05 -9.32
N ILE A 70 -10.38 -3.66 -9.42
CA ILE A 70 -11.07 -3.49 -10.71
C ILE A 70 -10.40 -2.40 -11.56
N GLY A 71 -10.13 -1.23 -10.95
CA GLY A 71 -9.46 -0.12 -11.62
C GLY A 71 -8.07 -0.49 -12.13
N VAL A 72 -7.28 -1.21 -11.32
CA VAL A 72 -5.94 -1.67 -11.71
C VAL A 72 -6.00 -2.68 -12.86
N GLY A 73 -6.92 -3.66 -12.80
CA GLY A 73 -7.14 -4.61 -13.91
C GLY A 73 -7.55 -3.91 -15.21
N TYR A 74 -8.41 -2.89 -15.12
CA TYR A 74 -8.80 -2.07 -16.25
C TYR A 74 -7.63 -1.28 -16.84
N LEU A 75 -6.89 -0.55 -16.02
CA LEU A 75 -5.73 0.24 -16.49
C LEU A 75 -4.63 -0.64 -17.07
N ALA A 76 -4.41 -1.83 -16.50
CA ALA A 76 -3.46 -2.81 -17.01
C ALA A 76 -3.83 -3.24 -18.43
N GLY A 77 -5.11 -3.55 -18.66
CA GLY A 77 -5.64 -3.85 -19.99
C GLY A 77 -5.47 -2.67 -20.96
N ARG A 78 -5.81 -1.46 -20.52
CA ARG A 78 -5.69 -0.25 -21.35
C ARG A 78 -4.24 0.02 -21.78
N LEU A 79 -3.29 -0.08 -20.86
CA LEU A 79 -1.89 0.18 -21.19
C LEU A 79 -1.35 -0.86 -22.20
N VAL A 80 -1.61 -2.13 -21.97
CA VAL A 80 -1.10 -3.17 -22.88
C VAL A 80 -1.75 -3.11 -24.25
N GLN A 81 -3.05 -2.74 -24.33
CA GLN A 81 -3.76 -2.54 -25.60
C GLN A 81 -3.21 -1.36 -26.37
N GLU A 82 -3.00 -0.21 -25.72
CA GLU A 82 -2.42 0.98 -26.34
C GLU A 82 -0.99 0.72 -26.88
N LEU A 83 -0.20 -0.11 -26.19
CA LEU A 83 1.12 -0.56 -26.70
C LEU A 83 0.96 -1.45 -27.91
N ASN A 84 0.04 -2.40 -27.88
CA ASN A 84 -0.20 -3.35 -29.00
C ASN A 84 -0.70 -2.63 -30.26
N GLU A 85 -1.61 -1.66 -30.13
CA GLU A 85 -2.15 -0.90 -31.26
C GLU A 85 -1.09 -0.02 -31.92
N ARG A 86 -0.21 0.58 -31.11
CA ARG A 86 0.85 1.47 -31.66
C ARG A 86 2.08 0.75 -32.14
N GLN A 87 2.36 -0.42 -31.62
CA GLN A 87 3.54 -1.21 -31.90
C GLN A 87 3.20 -2.68 -32.15
N PRO A 88 2.53 -3.00 -33.28
CA PRO A 88 2.19 -4.40 -33.63
C PRO A 88 3.41 -5.31 -33.70
N GLU A 89 4.61 -4.74 -33.93
CA GLU A 89 5.89 -5.43 -33.92
C GLU A 89 6.26 -6.05 -32.57
N LEU A 90 5.60 -5.65 -31.49
CA LEU A 90 5.79 -6.23 -30.15
C LEU A 90 5.14 -7.61 -30.03
N LEU A 91 4.28 -7.98 -30.99
CA LEU A 91 3.58 -9.27 -31.06
C LEU A 91 2.87 -9.61 -29.73
N ILE A 92 2.21 -8.62 -29.12
CA ILE A 92 1.42 -8.82 -27.90
C ILE A 92 0.17 -9.63 -28.26
N SER A 93 0.03 -10.80 -27.68
CA SER A 93 -1.13 -11.68 -27.92
C SER A 93 -2.32 -11.30 -27.05
N SER A 94 -3.53 -11.73 -27.46
CA SER A 94 -4.73 -11.60 -26.60
C SER A 94 -4.55 -12.31 -25.26
N ARG A 95 -3.79 -13.41 -25.25
CA ARG A 95 -3.40 -14.16 -24.06
C ARG A 95 -2.51 -13.30 -23.13
N ASP A 96 -1.55 -12.54 -23.65
CA ASP A 96 -0.72 -11.63 -22.87
C ASP A 96 -1.59 -10.53 -22.24
N ILE A 97 -2.51 -9.94 -23.01
CA ILE A 97 -3.42 -8.90 -22.52
C ILE A 97 -4.26 -9.43 -21.36
N LEU A 98 -4.84 -10.62 -21.51
CA LEU A 98 -5.68 -11.22 -20.47
C LEU A 98 -4.90 -11.56 -19.21
N CYS A 99 -3.68 -12.10 -19.33
CA CYS A 99 -2.80 -12.37 -18.19
C CYS A 99 -2.43 -11.07 -17.42
N VAL A 100 -2.11 -9.99 -18.13
CA VAL A 100 -1.79 -8.69 -17.54
C VAL A 100 -3.01 -8.12 -16.80
N GLN A 101 -4.22 -8.25 -17.37
CA GLN A 101 -5.45 -7.84 -16.70
C GLN A 101 -5.74 -8.66 -15.44
N ILE A 102 -5.56 -9.99 -15.48
CA ILE A 102 -5.73 -10.87 -14.31
C ILE A 102 -4.72 -10.50 -13.23
N ALA A 103 -3.46 -10.24 -13.59
CA ALA A 103 -2.43 -9.83 -12.64
C ALA A 103 -2.81 -8.50 -11.96
N GLY A 104 -3.26 -7.50 -12.72
CA GLY A 104 -3.74 -6.23 -12.18
C GLY A 104 -4.95 -6.41 -11.27
N LEU A 105 -5.92 -7.23 -11.67
CA LEU A 105 -7.11 -7.53 -10.86
C LEU A 105 -6.77 -8.22 -9.53
N CYS A 106 -5.80 -9.13 -9.53
CA CYS A 106 -5.50 -10.01 -8.40
C CYS A 106 -4.32 -9.56 -7.53
N HIS A 107 -3.66 -8.44 -7.85
CA HIS A 107 -2.41 -8.04 -7.18
C HIS A 107 -2.56 -7.82 -5.67
N ASP A 108 -3.74 -7.39 -5.21
CA ASP A 108 -4.04 -7.02 -3.82
C ASP A 108 -4.87 -8.07 -3.04
N LEU A 109 -5.06 -9.28 -3.59
CA LEU A 109 -5.83 -10.35 -2.95
C LEU A 109 -5.34 -10.70 -1.54
N GLY A 110 -4.07 -10.49 -1.26
CA GLY A 110 -3.41 -10.84 0.01
C GLY A 110 -3.53 -9.79 1.11
N HIS A 111 -4.17 -8.65 0.88
CA HIS A 111 -4.36 -7.68 1.95
C HIS A 111 -5.27 -8.21 3.07
N GLY A 112 -4.87 -7.93 4.32
CA GLY A 112 -5.65 -8.26 5.52
C GLY A 112 -6.47 -7.07 6.03
N PRO A 113 -7.11 -7.23 7.20
CA PRO A 113 -7.93 -6.19 7.83
C PRO A 113 -7.20 -4.85 7.94
N PHE A 114 -7.89 -3.78 7.54
CA PHE A 114 -7.34 -2.42 7.54
C PHE A 114 -6.06 -2.28 6.69
N SER A 115 -5.90 -3.11 5.66
CA SER A 115 -4.80 -3.01 4.69
C SER A 115 -3.41 -3.01 5.35
N HIS A 116 -2.61 -1.99 5.15
CA HIS A 116 -1.24 -1.90 5.68
C HIS A 116 -1.13 -1.87 7.22
N MET A 117 -2.20 -1.62 7.96
CA MET A 117 -2.20 -1.79 9.41
C MET A 117 -1.92 -3.25 9.77
N PHE A 118 -2.51 -4.20 9.03
CA PHE A 118 -2.34 -5.62 9.29
C PHE A 118 -0.92 -6.10 9.01
N ASP A 119 -0.36 -5.81 7.84
CA ASP A 119 0.96 -6.30 7.43
C ASP A 119 2.13 -5.53 8.07
N ARG A 120 1.95 -4.24 8.43
CA ARG A 120 3.04 -3.41 8.96
C ARG A 120 3.01 -3.22 10.47
N MET A 121 1.85 -3.41 11.11
CA MET A 121 1.70 -3.16 12.55
C MET A 121 1.30 -4.41 13.34
N PHE A 122 0.29 -5.18 12.88
CA PHE A 122 -0.23 -6.31 13.61
C PHE A 122 0.65 -7.56 13.45
N ILE A 123 0.90 -8.03 12.25
CA ILE A 123 1.69 -9.26 12.02
C ILE A 123 3.12 -9.15 12.56
N PRO A 124 3.88 -8.04 12.38
CA PRO A 124 5.22 -7.94 12.96
C PRO A 124 5.26 -8.02 14.49
N LYS A 125 4.18 -7.59 15.18
CA LYS A 125 4.08 -7.70 16.64
C LYS A 125 3.72 -9.11 17.10
N MET A 126 2.84 -9.79 16.35
CA MET A 126 2.41 -11.17 16.68
C MET A 126 3.42 -12.22 16.27
N CYS A 127 4.07 -12.02 15.13
CA CYS A 127 5.01 -12.96 14.51
C CYS A 127 6.35 -12.27 14.17
N PRO A 128 7.18 -11.85 15.17
CA PRO A 128 8.36 -11.02 14.92
C PRO A 128 9.43 -11.65 14.02
N LYS A 129 9.42 -12.98 13.90
CA LYS A 129 10.35 -13.72 13.04
C LYS A 129 9.81 -13.95 11.62
N SER A 130 8.52 -13.68 11.39
CA SER A 130 7.90 -13.87 10.09
C SER A 130 8.33 -12.75 9.14
N LYS A 131 8.62 -13.11 7.89
CA LYS A 131 8.84 -12.19 6.79
C LYS A 131 7.59 -12.03 5.93
N TRP A 132 6.43 -12.38 6.46
CA TRP A 132 5.16 -12.35 5.75
C TRP A 132 4.86 -10.97 5.17
N LYS A 133 4.39 -10.95 3.95
CA LYS A 133 3.98 -9.75 3.21
C LYS A 133 2.70 -10.03 2.44
N HIS A 134 1.89 -8.99 2.24
CA HIS A 134 0.65 -9.10 1.49
C HIS A 134 0.88 -9.50 0.03
N GLU A 135 2.02 -9.18 -0.59
CA GLU A 135 2.33 -9.59 -1.96
C GLU A 135 2.46 -11.11 -2.07
N GLU A 136 3.15 -11.76 -1.11
CA GLU A 136 3.26 -13.23 -1.06
C GLU A 136 1.91 -13.88 -0.74
N ALA A 137 1.13 -13.24 0.16
CA ALA A 137 -0.23 -13.67 0.46
C ALA A 137 -1.16 -13.52 -0.76
N SER A 138 -0.94 -12.53 -1.63
CA SER A 138 -1.69 -12.40 -2.89
C SER A 138 -1.47 -13.58 -3.81
N LEU A 139 -0.23 -14.09 -3.88
CA LEU A 139 0.07 -15.28 -4.67
C LEU A 139 -0.62 -16.53 -4.09
N ALA A 140 -0.52 -16.73 -2.77
CA ALA A 140 -1.15 -17.86 -2.10
C ALA A 140 -2.67 -17.81 -2.22
N MET A 141 -3.28 -16.63 -2.07
CA MET A 141 -4.72 -16.44 -2.23
C MET A 141 -5.16 -16.63 -3.69
N PHE A 142 -4.35 -16.22 -4.66
CA PHE A 142 -4.63 -16.45 -6.08
C PHE A 142 -4.61 -17.95 -6.41
N ASP A 143 -3.60 -18.69 -5.96
CA ASP A 143 -3.54 -20.14 -6.14
C ASP A 143 -4.73 -20.83 -5.47
N HIS A 144 -5.09 -20.42 -4.25
CA HIS A 144 -6.28 -20.93 -3.55
C HIS A 144 -7.58 -20.62 -4.31
N LEU A 145 -7.74 -19.37 -4.78
CA LEU A 145 -8.89 -18.93 -5.58
C LEU A 145 -9.05 -19.79 -6.85
N VAL A 146 -7.97 -20.00 -7.58
CA VAL A 146 -8.01 -20.81 -8.83
C VAL A 146 -8.39 -22.26 -8.54
N SER A 147 -7.78 -22.84 -7.48
CA SER A 147 -7.97 -24.25 -7.12
C SER A 147 -9.38 -24.55 -6.60
N VAL A 148 -9.83 -23.81 -5.56
CA VAL A 148 -11.11 -24.15 -4.89
C VAL A 148 -12.34 -23.81 -5.71
N ASN A 149 -12.23 -22.88 -6.67
CA ASN A 149 -13.31 -22.52 -7.59
C ASN A 149 -13.20 -23.22 -8.95
N ALA A 150 -12.29 -24.20 -9.09
CA ALA A 150 -12.05 -24.96 -10.32
C ALA A 150 -11.92 -24.08 -11.58
N LEU A 151 -11.12 -23.00 -11.49
CA LEU A 151 -11.01 -22.03 -12.59
C LEU A 151 -10.04 -22.45 -13.70
N GLU A 152 -9.15 -23.44 -13.49
CA GLU A 152 -8.20 -23.86 -14.52
C GLU A 152 -8.87 -24.28 -15.85
N PRO A 153 -9.95 -25.08 -15.85
CA PRO A 153 -10.65 -25.39 -17.09
C PRO A 153 -11.22 -24.13 -17.77
N VAL A 154 -11.79 -23.21 -17.00
CA VAL A 154 -12.34 -21.95 -17.52
C VAL A 154 -11.23 -21.08 -18.12
N MET A 155 -10.07 -20.97 -17.47
CA MET A 155 -8.91 -20.26 -18.00
C MET A 155 -8.45 -20.85 -19.34
N LYS A 156 -8.37 -22.18 -19.44
CA LYS A 156 -8.01 -22.86 -20.69
C LYS A 156 -9.05 -22.65 -21.80
N ASP A 157 -10.33 -22.64 -21.47
CA ASP A 157 -11.41 -22.37 -22.44
C ASP A 157 -11.31 -20.91 -22.98
N HIS A 158 -10.75 -19.97 -22.21
CA HIS A 158 -10.43 -18.61 -22.64
C HIS A 158 -9.04 -18.45 -23.26
N GLY A 159 -8.36 -19.55 -23.59
CA GLY A 159 -7.10 -19.56 -24.35
C GLY A 159 -5.83 -19.42 -23.53
N LEU A 160 -5.88 -19.50 -22.19
CA LEU A 160 -4.67 -19.53 -21.36
C LEU A 160 -3.98 -20.88 -21.43
N VAL A 161 -2.67 -20.87 -21.42
CA VAL A 161 -1.80 -22.07 -21.42
C VAL A 161 -1.24 -22.25 -20.01
N LEU A 162 -1.73 -23.28 -19.31
CA LEU A 162 -1.32 -23.56 -17.95
C LEU A 162 -0.26 -24.67 -17.92
N PRO A 163 0.76 -24.59 -17.04
CA PRO A 163 0.89 -23.63 -15.92
C PRO A 163 1.57 -22.29 -16.26
N ASP A 164 2.11 -22.10 -17.47
CA ASP A 164 2.98 -20.97 -17.84
C ASP A 164 2.32 -19.61 -17.58
N ASP A 165 1.04 -19.47 -17.93
CA ASP A 165 0.31 -18.22 -17.74
C ASP A 165 0.03 -17.93 -16.25
N LEU A 166 -0.17 -18.96 -15.40
CA LEU A 166 -0.26 -18.76 -13.95
C LEU A 166 1.07 -18.25 -13.38
N VAL A 167 2.19 -18.78 -13.86
CA VAL A 167 3.52 -18.30 -13.48
C VAL A 167 3.69 -16.85 -13.89
N PHE A 168 3.35 -16.51 -15.15
CA PHE A 168 3.43 -15.14 -15.65
C PHE A 168 2.58 -14.15 -14.86
N ILE A 169 1.33 -14.51 -14.52
CA ILE A 169 0.44 -13.69 -13.69
C ILE A 169 1.08 -13.44 -12.31
N LYS A 170 1.55 -14.48 -11.65
CA LYS A 170 2.17 -14.38 -10.31
C LYS A 170 3.46 -13.56 -10.32
N GLU A 171 4.29 -13.71 -11.35
CA GLU A 171 5.51 -12.94 -11.52
C GLU A 171 5.24 -11.44 -11.71
N GLN A 172 4.14 -11.05 -12.36
CA GLN A 172 3.74 -9.64 -12.48
C GLN A 172 3.31 -9.04 -11.13
N ILE A 173 2.71 -9.85 -10.24
CA ILE A 173 2.24 -9.41 -8.91
C ILE A 173 3.44 -9.21 -7.97
N ALA A 174 4.28 -10.21 -7.78
CA ALA A 174 5.30 -10.21 -6.74
C ALA A 174 6.75 -10.20 -7.23
N GLY A 175 6.98 -10.32 -8.54
CA GLY A 175 8.30 -10.47 -9.14
C GLY A 175 8.72 -11.93 -9.31
N PRO A 176 9.99 -12.20 -9.67
CA PRO A 176 10.48 -13.56 -9.92
C PRO A 176 10.31 -14.47 -8.71
N GLN A 177 9.75 -15.68 -8.92
CA GLN A 177 9.35 -16.60 -7.84
C GLN A 177 10.49 -17.43 -7.26
N ASN A 178 11.63 -17.56 -7.93
CA ASN A 178 12.76 -18.39 -7.49
C ASN A 178 14.07 -17.59 -7.57
N THR A 179 14.45 -16.96 -6.47
CA THR A 179 15.71 -16.19 -6.34
C THR A 179 16.83 -17.00 -5.66
N SER A 180 16.75 -18.33 -5.58
CA SER A 180 17.69 -19.14 -4.79
C SER A 180 19.11 -19.16 -5.33
N VAL A 181 19.39 -18.77 -6.55
CA VAL A 181 20.75 -18.51 -7.06
C VAL A 181 20.67 -17.50 -8.21
N VAL A 182 20.88 -16.22 -7.95
CA VAL A 182 21.09 -15.25 -9.01
C VAL A 182 22.57 -15.26 -9.40
N VAL A 183 22.90 -16.07 -10.38
CA VAL A 183 24.12 -15.86 -11.17
C VAL A 183 23.76 -14.82 -12.22
N PHE A 184 24.09 -13.55 -11.98
CA PHE A 184 23.98 -12.51 -13.00
C PHE A 184 24.86 -12.88 -14.20
N PRO A 185 24.38 -12.80 -15.48
CA PRO A 185 23.30 -11.93 -16.00
C PRO A 185 22.18 -12.69 -16.70
N GLN A 186 21.42 -13.54 -16.04
CA GLN A 186 20.35 -14.31 -16.68
C GLN A 186 18.97 -13.70 -16.42
N TRP A 187 18.07 -13.75 -17.42
CA TRP A 187 16.68 -13.35 -17.29
C TRP A 187 15.98 -14.12 -16.16
N PRO A 188 15.44 -13.44 -15.11
CA PRO A 188 14.99 -14.14 -13.91
C PRO A 188 13.54 -14.67 -13.98
N TYR A 189 12.77 -14.24 -14.98
CA TYR A 189 11.37 -14.60 -15.13
C TYR A 189 11.22 -15.86 -15.99
N LYS A 190 10.15 -16.63 -15.74
CA LYS A 190 9.85 -17.89 -16.43
C LYS A 190 8.61 -17.78 -17.30
N GLY A 191 7.62 -16.97 -16.89
CA GLY A 191 6.34 -16.87 -17.56
C GLY A 191 6.41 -16.28 -18.97
N ARG A 192 7.34 -15.36 -19.20
CA ARG A 192 7.61 -14.80 -20.53
C ARG A 192 9.11 -14.60 -20.76
N PRO A 193 9.59 -14.70 -22.02
CA PRO A 193 10.97 -14.49 -22.39
C PRO A 193 11.36 -12.99 -22.29
N GLU A 194 12.68 -12.70 -22.34
CA GLU A 194 13.23 -11.35 -22.13
C GLU A 194 12.77 -10.32 -23.17
N ASP A 195 12.42 -10.75 -24.38
CA ASP A 195 11.85 -9.88 -25.41
C ASP A 195 10.44 -9.33 -25.04
N LYS A 196 9.80 -9.91 -24.02
CA LYS A 196 8.55 -9.45 -23.39
C LYS A 196 8.75 -8.76 -22.04
N SER A 197 9.97 -8.32 -21.71
CA SER A 197 10.32 -7.70 -20.42
C SER A 197 9.41 -6.54 -20.03
N PHE A 198 8.97 -5.74 -20.99
CA PHE A 198 8.09 -4.59 -20.78
C PHE A 198 6.73 -4.96 -20.17
N LEU A 199 6.24 -6.19 -20.35
CA LEU A 199 4.97 -6.63 -19.74
C LEU A 199 5.05 -6.69 -18.21
N TYR A 200 6.23 -6.94 -17.65
CA TYR A 200 6.46 -6.96 -16.20
C TYR A 200 6.55 -5.57 -15.55
N GLU A 201 6.53 -4.51 -16.38
CA GLU A 201 6.53 -3.14 -15.91
C GLU A 201 5.11 -2.56 -15.71
N ILE A 202 4.04 -3.27 -16.10
CA ILE A 202 2.68 -2.73 -16.16
C ILE A 202 2.04 -2.69 -14.77
N VAL A 203 1.99 -3.83 -14.06
CA VAL A 203 1.22 -3.98 -12.81
C VAL A 203 2.02 -3.55 -11.58
N ALA A 204 3.27 -4.01 -11.45
CA ALA A 204 4.15 -3.69 -10.32
C ALA A 204 5.58 -3.46 -10.81
N ASN A 205 5.87 -2.25 -11.25
CA ASN A 205 7.15 -1.89 -11.87
C ASN A 205 8.26 -1.79 -10.83
N LYS A 206 9.06 -2.85 -10.71
CA LYS A 206 10.19 -2.92 -9.77
C LYS A 206 11.39 -2.04 -10.19
N MET A 207 11.42 -1.54 -11.43
CA MET A 207 12.53 -0.75 -11.96
C MET A 207 12.34 0.74 -11.72
N SER A 208 11.21 1.32 -12.15
CA SER A 208 10.94 2.76 -12.06
C SER A 208 9.87 3.11 -11.03
N GLY A 209 9.09 2.15 -10.59
CA GLY A 209 7.93 2.37 -9.71
C GLY A 209 6.77 3.09 -10.41
N ILE A 210 6.77 3.19 -11.73
CA ILE A 210 5.67 3.79 -12.50
C ILE A 210 4.83 2.65 -13.06
N ASP A 211 3.67 2.41 -12.45
CA ASP A 211 2.78 1.30 -12.73
C ASP A 211 1.30 1.70 -12.56
N VAL A 212 0.44 0.88 -13.12
CA VAL A 212 -1.01 1.15 -13.13
C VAL A 212 -1.66 1.03 -11.74
N ASP A 213 -1.04 0.30 -10.80
CA ASP A 213 -1.44 0.28 -9.41
C ASP A 213 -1.45 1.71 -8.85
N LYS A 214 -0.33 2.43 -9.00
CA LYS A 214 -0.22 3.83 -8.55
C LYS A 214 -1.18 4.76 -9.27
N TRP A 215 -1.42 4.54 -10.56
CA TRP A 215 -2.32 5.40 -11.32
C TRP A 215 -3.76 5.30 -10.81
N ASP A 216 -4.22 4.09 -10.49
CA ASP A 216 -5.54 3.92 -9.91
C ASP A 216 -5.61 4.54 -8.51
N TYR A 217 -4.73 4.11 -7.57
CA TYR A 217 -4.90 4.57 -6.21
C TYR A 217 -4.62 6.07 -6.03
N PHE A 218 -3.76 6.69 -6.83
CA PHE A 218 -3.62 8.15 -6.77
C PHE A 218 -4.92 8.86 -7.18
N ALA A 219 -5.53 8.45 -8.28
CA ALA A 219 -6.78 9.05 -8.73
C ALA A 219 -7.94 8.75 -7.76
N ARG A 220 -8.07 7.50 -7.34
CA ARG A 220 -9.12 7.04 -6.44
C ARG A 220 -9.00 7.63 -5.04
N ASP A 221 -7.83 7.58 -4.45
CA ASP A 221 -7.61 8.13 -3.10
C ASP A 221 -7.77 9.66 -3.10
N CYS A 222 -7.22 10.35 -4.08
CA CYS A 222 -7.42 11.80 -4.22
C CYS A 222 -8.91 12.16 -4.31
N TYR A 223 -9.68 11.44 -5.13
CA TYR A 223 -11.12 11.64 -5.25
C TYR A 223 -11.84 11.47 -3.92
N HIS A 224 -11.63 10.35 -3.25
CA HIS A 224 -12.28 10.02 -1.98
C HIS A 224 -11.83 10.89 -0.80
N LEU A 225 -10.59 11.38 -0.83
CA LEU A 225 -10.04 12.26 0.20
C LEU A 225 -10.34 13.75 -0.04
N GLY A 226 -10.90 14.11 -1.19
CA GLY A 226 -11.08 15.52 -1.59
C GLY A 226 -9.74 16.23 -1.82
N ILE A 227 -8.75 15.52 -2.35
CA ILE A 227 -7.39 16.01 -2.64
C ILE A 227 -7.21 16.12 -4.16
N GLN A 228 -6.51 17.15 -4.63
CA GLN A 228 -6.22 17.29 -6.05
C GLN A 228 -5.17 16.28 -6.51
N ASN A 229 -5.50 15.51 -7.55
CA ASN A 229 -4.54 14.70 -8.30
C ASN A 229 -3.95 15.52 -9.44
N ASN A 230 -2.63 15.71 -9.46
CA ASN A 230 -1.95 16.45 -10.51
C ASN A 230 -1.33 15.53 -11.59
N PHE A 231 -1.39 14.23 -11.41
CA PHE A 231 -0.89 13.27 -12.38
C PHE A 231 -1.96 12.90 -13.41
N ASP A 232 -1.66 13.12 -14.68
CA ASP A 232 -2.53 12.74 -15.81
C ASP A 232 -2.05 11.43 -16.44
N TYR A 233 -2.61 10.29 -15.98
CA TYR A 233 -2.28 8.98 -16.55
C TYR A 233 -2.83 8.78 -17.97
N HIS A 234 -3.89 9.51 -18.38
CA HIS A 234 -4.41 9.46 -19.75
C HIS A 234 -3.37 9.98 -20.76
N ARG A 235 -2.61 11.00 -20.37
CA ARG A 235 -1.49 11.49 -21.19
C ARG A 235 -0.37 10.47 -21.23
N PHE A 236 -0.05 9.84 -20.10
CA PHE A 236 0.97 8.78 -20.08
C PHE A 236 0.58 7.64 -21.03
N LEU A 237 -0.66 7.13 -20.96
CA LEU A 237 -1.18 6.11 -21.87
C LEU A 237 -0.98 6.48 -23.35
N LYS A 238 -1.26 7.74 -23.71
CA LYS A 238 -1.10 8.24 -25.09
C LYS A 238 0.36 8.33 -25.56
N PHE A 239 1.30 8.48 -24.64
CA PHE A 239 2.73 8.66 -24.99
C PHE A 239 3.61 7.50 -24.51
N ALA A 240 3.03 6.45 -23.94
CA ALA A 240 3.74 5.23 -23.64
C ALA A 240 4.17 4.52 -24.93
N ARG A 241 5.41 4.05 -24.94
CA ARG A 241 6.02 3.31 -26.03
C ARG A 241 7.06 2.35 -25.47
N VAL A 242 7.21 1.19 -26.09
CA VAL A 242 8.32 0.28 -25.79
C VAL A 242 9.51 0.66 -26.65
N CYS A 243 10.65 0.91 -26.00
CA CYS A 243 11.92 1.17 -26.64
C CYS A 243 12.95 0.14 -26.18
N GLU A 244 13.97 -0.09 -27.00
CA GLU A 244 15.12 -0.89 -26.61
C GLU A 244 16.11 -0.02 -25.83
N VAL A 245 16.47 -0.47 -24.63
CA VAL A 245 17.40 0.21 -23.72
C VAL A 245 18.38 -0.82 -23.19
N ASP A 246 19.66 -0.66 -23.50
CA ASP A 246 20.73 -1.57 -23.07
C ASP A 246 20.41 -3.06 -23.40
N GLY A 247 19.83 -3.30 -24.59
CA GLY A 247 19.43 -4.63 -25.07
C GLY A 247 18.14 -5.19 -24.49
N LYS A 248 17.39 -4.40 -23.70
CA LYS A 248 16.11 -4.80 -23.10
C LYS A 248 14.97 -3.90 -23.53
N LYS A 249 13.80 -4.48 -23.75
CA LYS A 249 12.59 -3.72 -24.06
C LYS A 249 11.98 -3.15 -22.79
N GLN A 250 11.84 -1.81 -22.73
CA GLN A 250 11.30 -1.08 -21.58
C GLN A 250 10.17 -0.14 -22.01
N ILE A 251 9.22 0.12 -21.10
CA ILE A 251 8.21 1.15 -21.30
C ILE A 251 8.85 2.52 -21.09
N CYS A 252 8.81 3.33 -22.15
CA CYS A 252 9.31 4.70 -22.19
C CYS A 252 8.14 5.65 -22.40
N THR A 253 8.34 6.92 -22.13
CA THR A 253 7.37 7.96 -22.47
C THR A 253 8.04 9.10 -23.20
N ARG A 254 7.25 9.98 -23.81
CA ARG A 254 7.79 11.11 -24.54
C ARG A 254 8.44 12.12 -23.59
N GLU A 255 9.54 12.73 -24.00
CA GLU A 255 10.33 13.70 -23.22
C GLU A 255 9.48 14.82 -22.58
N LYS A 256 8.46 15.32 -23.30
CA LYS A 256 7.57 16.36 -22.79
C LYS A 256 6.72 15.94 -21.59
N GLU A 257 6.63 14.63 -21.29
CA GLU A 257 5.86 14.09 -20.15
C GLU A 257 6.70 14.00 -18.85
N VAL A 258 7.96 14.41 -18.87
CA VAL A 258 8.81 14.37 -17.68
C VAL A 258 8.24 15.16 -16.52
N GLY A 259 7.63 16.33 -16.77
CA GLY A 259 6.92 17.11 -15.75
C GLY A 259 5.75 16.35 -15.14
N ASN A 260 4.91 15.70 -15.98
CA ASN A 260 3.79 14.88 -15.54
C ASN A 260 4.23 13.72 -14.62
N LEU A 261 5.41 13.13 -14.86
CA LEU A 261 5.97 12.11 -13.97
C LEU A 261 6.45 12.68 -12.63
N TYR A 262 7.03 13.88 -12.61
CA TYR A 262 7.33 14.54 -11.33
C TYR A 262 6.06 14.87 -10.55
N ASP A 263 4.98 15.30 -11.23
CA ASP A 263 3.68 15.53 -10.61
C ASP A 263 3.09 14.25 -9.99
N MET A 264 3.35 13.08 -10.61
CA MET A 264 2.98 11.79 -10.03
C MET A 264 3.66 11.57 -8.66
N PHE A 265 4.97 11.81 -8.56
CA PHE A 265 5.71 11.64 -7.31
C PHE A 265 5.38 12.73 -6.28
N HIS A 266 5.06 13.95 -6.73
CA HIS A 266 4.53 15.01 -5.86
C HIS A 266 3.16 14.63 -5.28
N THR A 267 2.25 14.09 -6.10
CA THR A 267 0.95 13.58 -5.64
C THR A 267 1.14 12.49 -4.59
N ARG A 268 2.06 11.53 -4.82
CA ARG A 268 2.42 10.51 -3.85
C ARG A 268 2.86 11.11 -2.51
N ASN A 269 3.81 12.04 -2.54
CA ASN A 269 4.31 12.71 -1.33
C ASN A 269 3.19 13.44 -0.60
N TYR A 270 2.34 14.14 -1.31
CA TYR A 270 1.21 14.87 -0.74
C TYR A 270 0.20 13.94 -0.06
N LEU A 271 -0.17 12.82 -0.70
CA LEU A 271 -1.03 11.80 -0.12
C LEU A 271 -0.42 11.17 1.14
N HIS A 272 0.88 10.86 1.13
CA HIS A 272 1.57 10.36 2.33
C HIS A 272 1.50 11.34 3.48
N ARG A 273 1.81 12.61 3.25
CA ARG A 273 1.82 13.64 4.31
C ARG A 273 0.44 13.98 4.83
N LYS A 274 -0.57 14.04 3.96
CA LYS A 274 -1.93 14.46 4.32
C LYS A 274 -2.80 13.34 4.87
N ALA A 275 -2.70 12.14 4.29
CA ALA A 275 -3.61 11.03 4.59
C ALA A 275 -2.91 9.78 5.12
N TYR A 276 -2.01 9.14 4.36
CA TYR A 276 -1.48 7.82 4.71
C TYR A 276 -0.67 7.82 6.01
N GLN A 277 -0.01 8.92 6.33
CA GLN A 277 0.74 9.11 7.57
C GLN A 277 0.15 10.22 8.44
N HIS A 278 -1.18 10.40 8.36
CA HIS A 278 -1.88 11.35 9.21
C HIS A 278 -1.74 10.94 10.69
N LYS A 279 -1.36 11.91 11.57
CA LYS A 279 -1.09 11.62 12.98
C LYS A 279 -2.23 10.95 13.74
N VAL A 280 -3.49 11.34 13.43
CA VAL A 280 -4.67 10.75 14.09
C VAL A 280 -5.02 9.40 13.44
N GLY A 281 -4.89 9.26 12.13
CA GLY A 281 -5.08 7.96 11.45
C GLY A 281 -4.14 6.90 12.00
N HIS A 282 -2.85 7.23 12.11
CA HIS A 282 -1.85 6.31 12.65
C HIS A 282 -2.14 5.89 14.10
N ILE A 283 -2.62 6.82 14.96
CA ILE A 283 -2.92 6.44 16.34
C ILE A 283 -4.16 5.55 16.44
N ILE A 284 -5.14 5.76 15.57
CA ILE A 284 -6.30 4.87 15.48
C ILE A 284 -5.86 3.47 15.05
N GLU A 285 -5.02 3.35 14.03
CA GLU A 285 -4.45 2.06 13.61
C GLU A 285 -3.62 1.38 14.71
N THR A 286 -2.88 2.17 15.50
CA THR A 286 -2.17 1.66 16.69
C THR A 286 -3.16 1.08 17.70
N MET A 287 -4.25 1.78 18.01
CA MET A 287 -5.27 1.31 18.93
C MET A 287 -6.01 0.07 18.40
N ILE A 288 -6.34 0.02 17.10
CA ILE A 288 -6.92 -1.18 16.46
C ILE A 288 -5.94 -2.36 16.57
N THR A 289 -4.66 -2.12 16.30
CA THR A 289 -3.61 -3.14 16.44
C THR A 289 -3.55 -3.69 17.87
N GLU A 290 -3.57 -2.83 18.89
CA GLU A 290 -3.56 -3.25 20.29
C GLU A 290 -4.82 -4.07 20.66
N ALA A 291 -5.98 -3.66 20.15
CA ALA A 291 -7.22 -4.41 20.34
C ALA A 291 -7.14 -5.80 19.68
N PHE A 292 -6.61 -5.88 18.46
CA PHE A 292 -6.45 -7.15 17.75
C PHE A 292 -5.45 -8.08 18.46
N ILE A 293 -4.35 -7.55 19.02
CA ILE A 293 -3.39 -8.31 19.82
C ILE A 293 -4.09 -8.93 21.04
N LYS A 294 -4.87 -8.14 21.79
CA LYS A 294 -5.62 -8.62 22.95
C LYS A 294 -6.72 -9.63 22.58
N ALA A 295 -7.35 -9.46 21.43
CA ALA A 295 -8.40 -10.36 20.95
C ALA A 295 -7.85 -11.66 20.35
N ASN A 296 -6.63 -11.65 19.84
CA ASN A 296 -6.03 -12.74 19.06
C ASN A 296 -6.16 -14.14 19.72
N PRO A 297 -5.86 -14.34 21.02
CA PRO A 297 -5.97 -15.66 21.63
C PRO A 297 -7.43 -16.14 21.84
N HIS A 298 -8.40 -15.26 21.68
CA HIS A 298 -9.81 -15.50 22.02
C HIS A 298 -10.72 -15.59 20.80
N ILE A 299 -10.24 -15.23 19.64
CA ILE A 299 -10.97 -15.34 18.36
C ILE A 299 -10.46 -16.56 17.61
N GLN A 300 -11.43 -17.35 17.15
CA GLN A 300 -11.17 -18.56 16.38
C GLN A 300 -11.86 -18.48 15.03
N ILE A 301 -11.09 -18.66 13.97
CA ILE A 301 -11.53 -18.64 12.57
C ILE A 301 -11.37 -20.05 12.02
N GLN A 302 -12.46 -20.63 11.54
CA GLN A 302 -12.42 -21.95 10.94
C GLN A 302 -11.78 -21.92 9.56
N GLY A 303 -10.75 -22.71 9.38
CA GLY A 303 -10.04 -22.90 8.11
C GLY A 303 -10.17 -24.30 7.56
N SER A 304 -9.20 -24.70 6.76
CA SER A 304 -9.15 -25.95 6.03
C SER A 304 -9.31 -27.17 6.94
N GLY A 305 -10.17 -28.11 6.50
CA GLY A 305 -10.43 -29.33 7.26
C GLY A 305 -11.07 -29.11 8.62
N GLY A 306 -11.74 -27.99 8.85
CA GLY A 306 -12.39 -27.64 10.12
C GLY A 306 -11.44 -27.19 11.23
N LYS A 307 -10.15 -26.98 10.93
CA LYS A 307 -9.17 -26.45 11.89
C LYS A 307 -9.49 -25.03 12.30
N MET A 308 -9.17 -24.68 13.53
CA MET A 308 -9.40 -23.33 14.07
C MET A 308 -8.09 -22.54 14.13
N PHE A 309 -8.13 -21.30 13.68
CA PHE A 309 -6.97 -20.40 13.61
C PHE A 309 -7.27 -19.12 14.37
N THR A 310 -6.25 -18.59 15.05
CA THR A 310 -6.32 -17.23 15.61
C THR A 310 -6.21 -16.18 14.50
N ILE A 311 -6.44 -14.91 14.80
CA ILE A 311 -6.33 -13.82 13.81
C ILE A 311 -4.95 -13.83 13.13
N SER A 312 -3.87 -13.98 13.94
CA SER A 312 -2.51 -13.99 13.41
C SER A 312 -2.15 -15.29 12.69
N ALA A 313 -2.69 -16.43 13.11
CA ALA A 313 -2.40 -17.73 12.49
C ALA A 313 -3.21 -17.96 11.19
N ALA A 314 -4.27 -17.19 10.96
CA ALA A 314 -5.06 -17.30 9.73
C ALA A 314 -4.26 -17.00 8.44
N ILE A 315 -3.11 -16.32 8.55
CA ILE A 315 -2.21 -16.07 7.41
C ILE A 315 -1.61 -17.37 6.82
N ASP A 316 -1.59 -18.45 7.58
CA ASP A 316 -1.02 -19.74 7.16
C ASP A 316 -2.06 -20.66 6.49
N ASP A 317 -3.35 -20.26 6.46
CA ASP A 317 -4.45 -21.02 5.86
C ASP A 317 -5.37 -20.11 5.05
N MET A 318 -5.38 -20.27 3.74
CA MET A 318 -6.12 -19.36 2.85
C MET A 318 -7.64 -19.48 2.96
N GLU A 319 -8.20 -20.59 3.46
CA GLU A 319 -9.62 -20.70 3.77
C GLU A 319 -9.98 -19.84 5.00
N ALA A 320 -9.18 -19.93 6.07
CA ALA A 320 -9.33 -19.06 7.24
C ALA A 320 -9.09 -17.59 6.86
N TYR A 321 -8.05 -17.32 6.07
CA TYR A 321 -7.69 -15.96 5.65
C TYR A 321 -8.77 -15.32 4.76
N THR A 322 -9.49 -16.09 3.95
CA THR A 322 -10.64 -15.62 3.17
C THR A 322 -11.74 -15.02 4.07
N LYS A 323 -11.89 -15.51 5.30
CA LYS A 323 -12.90 -15.03 6.27
C LYS A 323 -12.44 -13.84 7.10
N LEU A 324 -11.15 -13.45 6.99
CA LEU A 324 -10.54 -12.38 7.78
C LEU A 324 -10.61 -11.04 7.03
N THR A 325 -11.41 -10.12 7.54
CA THR A 325 -11.68 -8.78 6.97
C THR A 325 -11.77 -7.73 8.07
N ASP A 326 -12.03 -6.47 7.71
CA ASP A 326 -12.26 -5.36 8.66
C ASP A 326 -13.42 -5.62 9.62
N ASN A 327 -14.37 -6.51 9.28
CA ASN A 327 -15.47 -6.92 10.15
C ASN A 327 -15.01 -7.49 11.51
N MET A 328 -13.72 -7.82 11.63
CA MET A 328 -13.12 -8.19 12.89
C MET A 328 -13.25 -7.09 13.96
N PHE A 329 -13.27 -5.84 13.55
CA PHE A 329 -13.48 -4.69 14.43
C PHE A 329 -14.87 -4.77 15.11
N GLU A 330 -15.92 -4.98 14.31
CA GLU A 330 -17.30 -5.07 14.79
C GLU A 330 -17.53 -6.35 15.62
N GLN A 331 -16.91 -7.46 15.21
CA GLN A 331 -16.99 -8.70 15.99
C GLN A 331 -16.45 -8.54 17.41
N ILE A 332 -15.33 -7.82 17.57
CA ILE A 332 -14.75 -7.53 18.89
C ILE A 332 -15.64 -6.52 19.63
N LEU A 333 -16.01 -5.42 18.96
CA LEU A 333 -16.76 -4.30 19.56
C LEU A 333 -18.10 -4.73 20.14
N TYR A 334 -18.82 -5.61 19.45
CA TYR A 334 -20.15 -6.06 19.86
C TYR A 334 -20.17 -7.42 20.56
N SER A 335 -19.01 -8.00 20.85
CA SER A 335 -18.91 -9.26 21.57
C SER A 335 -19.36 -9.10 23.03
N SER A 336 -20.15 -10.05 23.52
CA SER A 336 -20.51 -10.16 24.93
C SER A 336 -19.49 -10.92 25.78
N SER A 337 -18.45 -11.50 25.17
CA SER A 337 -17.43 -12.28 25.86
C SER A 337 -16.61 -11.42 26.83
N SER A 338 -16.50 -11.87 28.09
CA SER A 338 -15.60 -11.24 29.07
C SER A 338 -14.14 -11.31 28.68
N LYS A 339 -13.73 -12.34 27.90
CA LYS A 339 -12.35 -12.51 27.41
C LYS A 339 -11.96 -11.41 26.41
N LEU A 340 -12.92 -10.76 25.76
CA LEU A 340 -12.69 -9.66 24.82
C LEU A 340 -12.91 -8.27 25.46
N ALA A 341 -13.12 -8.18 26.77
CA ALA A 341 -13.47 -6.92 27.44
C ALA A 341 -12.42 -5.83 27.23
N GLU A 342 -11.12 -6.13 27.38
CA GLU A 342 -10.05 -5.16 27.17
C GLU A 342 -9.94 -4.72 25.71
N ALA A 343 -10.03 -5.65 24.76
CA ALA A 343 -10.01 -5.34 23.33
C ALA A 343 -11.20 -4.46 22.94
N ARG A 344 -12.39 -4.79 23.45
CA ARG A 344 -13.62 -4.03 23.22
C ARG A 344 -13.52 -2.61 23.77
N GLU A 345 -12.97 -2.43 24.99
CA GLU A 345 -12.77 -1.10 25.59
C GLU A 345 -11.90 -0.20 24.71
N ILE A 346 -10.80 -0.73 24.14
CA ILE A 346 -9.95 0.02 23.22
C ILE A 346 -10.75 0.47 21.99
N LEU A 347 -11.54 -0.42 21.38
CA LEU A 347 -12.35 -0.09 20.22
C LEU A 347 -13.47 0.92 20.55
N GLN A 348 -14.10 0.79 21.74
CA GLN A 348 -15.05 1.78 22.25
C GLN A 348 -14.39 3.16 22.43
N ASN A 349 -13.14 3.21 22.88
CA ASN A 349 -12.39 4.46 22.98
C ASN A 349 -12.17 5.11 21.61
N ILE A 350 -11.97 4.32 20.55
CA ILE A 350 -11.89 4.86 19.18
C ILE A 350 -13.24 5.46 18.76
N THR A 351 -14.35 4.72 18.94
CA THR A 351 -15.69 5.17 18.53
C THR A 351 -16.15 6.40 19.30
N CYS A 352 -15.77 6.51 20.58
CA CYS A 352 -16.06 7.67 21.45
C CYS A 352 -14.99 8.78 21.34
N ARG A 353 -14.05 8.69 20.42
CA ARG A 353 -12.99 9.69 20.22
C ARG A 353 -12.06 9.91 21.42
N ARG A 354 -11.97 8.97 22.33
CA ARG A 354 -11.00 8.96 23.45
C ARG A 354 -9.67 8.37 22.96
N LEU A 355 -9.00 9.11 22.10
CA LEU A 355 -7.78 8.66 21.43
C LEU A 355 -6.52 9.04 22.23
N TYR A 356 -5.45 8.26 22.09
CA TYR A 356 -4.11 8.66 22.53
C TYR A 356 -3.76 10.00 21.93
N LYS A 357 -3.00 10.82 22.66
CA LYS A 357 -2.71 12.19 22.26
C LYS A 357 -1.28 12.33 21.73
N CYS A 358 -1.14 13.05 20.63
CA CYS A 358 0.19 13.39 20.10
C CYS A 358 0.89 14.37 21.04
N VAL A 359 2.01 13.95 21.58
CA VAL A 359 2.93 14.77 22.41
C VAL A 359 3.66 15.79 21.54
N GLY A 360 4.25 15.31 20.43
CA GLY A 360 4.96 16.15 19.48
C GLY A 360 5.55 15.36 18.32
N GLN A 361 6.21 16.11 17.42
CA GLN A 361 6.97 15.52 16.30
C GLN A 361 8.31 16.22 16.12
N THR A 362 9.28 15.48 15.62
CA THR A 362 10.63 15.95 15.30
C THR A 362 11.19 15.20 14.09
N GLN A 363 12.39 15.58 13.67
CA GLN A 363 13.14 14.91 12.61
C GLN A 363 14.55 14.62 13.10
N ALA A 364 15.06 13.43 12.83
CA ALA A 364 16.44 13.11 13.06
C ALA A 364 17.34 13.72 11.97
N LYS A 365 18.53 14.21 12.35
CA LYS A 365 19.52 14.71 11.39
C LYS A 365 20.11 13.61 10.49
N LYS A 366 20.13 12.37 10.99
CA LYS A 366 20.57 11.17 10.26
C LYS A 366 19.44 10.15 10.23
N ARG A 367 19.46 9.27 9.23
CA ARG A 367 18.47 8.20 9.11
C ARG A 367 18.52 7.29 10.34
N VAL A 368 17.34 7.00 10.87
CA VAL A 368 17.14 6.22 12.09
C VAL A 368 16.66 4.82 11.76
N GLU A 369 17.16 3.83 12.49
CA GLU A 369 16.75 2.44 12.38
C GLU A 369 15.52 2.17 13.28
N VAL A 370 14.58 1.37 12.75
CA VAL A 370 13.33 1.02 13.46
C VAL A 370 13.59 0.24 14.76
N SER A 371 14.73 -0.47 14.84
CA SER A 371 15.16 -1.20 16.04
C SER A 371 15.34 -0.33 17.29
N GLN A 372 15.48 0.99 17.13
CA GLN A 372 15.68 1.94 18.24
C GLN A 372 14.37 2.34 18.93
N LEU A 373 13.20 2.04 18.35
CA LEU A 373 11.91 2.56 18.85
C LEU A 373 11.58 2.12 20.29
N LEU A 374 11.86 0.87 20.64
CA LEU A 374 11.61 0.36 22.01
C LEU A 374 12.51 1.06 23.03
N LYS A 375 13.78 1.30 22.69
CA LYS A 375 14.72 2.03 23.53
C LYS A 375 14.26 3.48 23.74
N TRP A 376 13.71 4.11 22.73
CA TRP A 376 13.24 5.49 22.80
C TRP A 376 12.04 5.69 23.73
N ALA A 377 11.14 4.72 23.84
CA ALA A 377 10.05 4.78 24.82
C ALA A 377 10.61 4.82 26.27
N SER A 378 11.62 3.99 26.56
CA SER A 378 12.30 3.98 27.86
C SER A 378 13.09 5.28 28.12
N GLU A 379 13.79 5.79 27.12
CA GLU A 379 14.49 7.07 27.20
C GLU A 379 13.53 8.23 27.48
N LEU A 380 12.39 8.30 26.77
CA LEU A 380 11.35 9.31 26.96
C LEU A 380 10.75 9.29 28.36
N ALA A 381 10.55 8.08 28.94
CA ALA A 381 10.00 7.93 30.28
C ALA A 381 10.97 8.48 31.35
N THR A 382 12.29 8.30 31.17
CA THR A 382 13.33 8.70 32.12
C THR A 382 13.88 10.10 31.87
N CYS A 383 13.71 10.66 30.67
CA CYS A 383 14.26 11.95 30.26
C CYS A 383 13.44 13.10 30.87
N ARG A 384 13.99 13.76 31.91
CA ARG A 384 13.35 14.88 32.59
C ARG A 384 14.22 16.11 32.52
N PRO A 385 13.63 17.33 32.37
CA PRO A 385 14.39 18.56 32.56
C PRO A 385 14.90 18.67 34.03
N GLU A 386 16.10 19.20 34.21
CA GLU A 386 16.65 19.42 35.56
C GLU A 386 15.73 20.30 36.44
N SER A 387 14.95 21.18 35.81
CA SER A 387 13.97 22.04 36.48
C SER A 387 12.73 21.34 37.00
N ASP A 388 12.53 20.04 36.69
CA ASP A 388 11.28 19.28 37.01
C ASP A 388 11.57 17.93 37.70
N LEU A 389 12.53 17.89 38.61
CA LEU A 389 12.95 16.66 39.32
C LEU A 389 11.83 16.05 40.21
N GLN A 390 10.83 16.87 40.62
CA GLN A 390 9.67 16.42 41.38
C GLN A 390 8.42 16.12 40.50
N GLY A 391 8.60 16.15 39.18
CA GLY A 391 7.52 15.93 38.24
C GLY A 391 6.93 14.50 38.26
N LEU A 392 5.79 14.35 37.61
CA LEU A 392 5.09 13.07 37.47
C LEU A 392 5.98 12.01 36.78
N THR A 393 6.07 10.81 37.36
CA THR A 393 6.75 9.67 36.75
C THR A 393 5.90 9.09 35.64
N LEU A 394 6.51 8.93 34.48
CA LEU A 394 5.92 8.29 33.30
C LEU A 394 6.63 6.95 33.05
N GLU A 395 5.88 5.97 32.59
CA GLU A 395 6.41 4.66 32.26
C GLU A 395 6.62 4.52 30.74
N PRO A 396 7.53 3.64 30.27
CA PRO A 396 7.73 3.39 28.84
C PRO A 396 6.42 3.02 28.10
N GLU A 397 5.54 2.29 28.76
CA GLU A 397 4.25 1.83 28.26
C GLU A 397 3.25 2.97 28.02
N ASP A 398 3.46 4.11 28.65
CA ASP A 398 2.67 5.34 28.45
C ASP A 398 2.94 5.97 27.08
N PHE A 399 4.07 5.65 26.45
CA PHE A 399 4.47 6.23 25.18
C PHE A 399 4.29 5.30 24.00
N VAL A 400 3.87 5.87 22.88
CA VAL A 400 3.94 5.24 21.55
C VAL A 400 4.86 6.10 20.69
N VAL A 401 5.99 5.52 20.28
CA VAL A 401 6.93 6.17 19.38
C VAL A 401 6.78 5.61 17.98
N HIS A 402 6.63 6.48 17.00
CA HIS A 402 6.46 6.11 15.61
C HIS A 402 7.42 6.88 14.70
N VAL A 403 8.04 6.17 13.76
CA VAL A 403 8.86 6.76 12.70
C VAL A 403 8.13 6.62 11.37
N SER A 404 7.64 7.74 10.87
CA SER A 404 7.06 7.84 9.54
C SER A 404 8.16 8.02 8.50
N ILE A 405 8.26 7.13 7.53
CA ILE A 405 9.20 7.26 6.41
C ILE A 405 8.40 7.65 5.17
N ILE A 406 8.66 8.84 4.64
CA ILE A 406 8.04 9.35 3.43
C ILE A 406 9.09 9.30 2.32
N ASN A 407 8.88 8.43 1.35
CA ASN A 407 9.68 8.37 0.14
C ASN A 407 8.85 8.92 -1.02
N MET A 408 9.42 9.78 -1.84
CA MET A 408 8.76 10.26 -3.06
C MET A 408 8.66 9.14 -4.10
N ASP A 409 9.63 8.22 -4.09
CA ASP A 409 9.67 7.09 -5.01
C ASP A 409 9.35 5.75 -4.33
N TRP A 410 9.49 4.69 -5.14
CA TRP A 410 9.36 3.30 -4.70
C TRP A 410 10.73 2.61 -4.71
N GLY A 411 11.35 2.44 -3.53
CA GLY A 411 12.55 1.63 -3.33
C GLY A 411 13.90 2.29 -3.60
N MET A 412 13.96 3.47 -4.22
CA MET A 412 15.23 4.19 -4.50
C MET A 412 15.73 5.03 -3.31
N LYS A 413 14.96 5.08 -2.23
CA LYS A 413 15.26 5.81 -0.98
C LYS A 413 15.37 7.32 -1.21
N GLU A 414 16.58 7.87 -1.22
CA GLU A 414 16.83 9.31 -1.39
C GLU A 414 17.14 9.72 -2.85
N LYS A 415 17.24 8.75 -3.76
CA LYS A 415 17.55 9.04 -5.16
C LYS A 415 16.35 9.59 -5.92
N ASN A 416 16.63 10.31 -7.00
CA ASN A 416 15.58 10.84 -7.87
C ASN A 416 14.80 9.68 -8.53
N PRO A 417 13.46 9.61 -8.36
CA PRO A 417 12.66 8.53 -8.94
C PRO A 417 12.69 8.46 -10.47
N ILE A 418 12.93 9.60 -11.15
CA ILE A 418 12.96 9.67 -12.61
C ILE A 418 14.24 9.07 -13.22
N ASN A 419 15.30 8.84 -12.43
CA ASN A 419 16.56 8.31 -12.93
C ASN A 419 16.45 6.95 -13.65
N ASN A 420 15.45 6.14 -13.29
CA ASN A 420 15.21 4.84 -13.91
C ASN A 420 14.21 4.89 -15.07
N MET A 421 13.63 6.06 -15.35
CA MET A 421 12.80 6.24 -16.54
C MET A 421 13.62 6.54 -17.77
N ARG A 422 13.08 6.17 -18.91
CA ARG A 422 13.64 6.47 -20.23
C ARG A 422 12.62 7.25 -21.04
N PHE A 423 13.13 8.16 -21.83
CA PHE A 423 12.34 9.09 -22.62
C PHE A 423 12.75 9.03 -24.09
N TYR A 424 11.79 9.22 -24.99
CA TYR A 424 12.07 9.35 -26.42
C TYR A 424 11.66 10.73 -26.93
N CYS A 425 12.31 11.21 -27.99
CA CYS A 425 11.94 12.47 -28.63
C CYS A 425 10.94 12.25 -29.77
N LYS A 426 10.29 13.34 -30.20
CA LYS A 426 9.29 13.30 -31.30
C LYS A 426 9.88 12.82 -32.62
N ASN A 427 11.10 13.25 -32.90
CA ASN A 427 11.72 13.05 -34.21
C ASN A 427 12.40 11.68 -34.36
N ASP A 428 12.73 11.04 -33.23
CA ASP A 428 13.26 9.68 -33.18
C ASP A 428 12.65 8.89 -32.02
N PRO A 429 11.48 8.26 -32.24
CA PRO A 429 10.80 7.50 -31.20
C PRO A 429 11.41 6.11 -30.94
N THR A 430 12.48 5.76 -31.64
CA THR A 430 13.15 4.45 -31.49
C THR A 430 14.28 4.51 -30.47
N LYS A 431 14.85 5.68 -30.23
CA LYS A 431 15.95 5.89 -29.27
C LYS A 431 15.43 6.44 -27.95
N ALA A 432 15.77 5.74 -26.87
CA ALA A 432 15.45 6.18 -25.53
C ALA A 432 16.69 6.70 -24.80
N TYR A 433 16.51 7.73 -23.97
CA TYR A 433 17.56 8.38 -23.19
C TYR A 433 17.05 8.80 -21.81
N GLN A 434 17.99 9.13 -20.93
CA GLN A 434 17.67 9.70 -19.60
C GLN A 434 17.60 11.22 -19.69
N ILE A 435 16.72 11.80 -18.87
CA ILE A 435 16.64 13.23 -18.65
C ILE A 435 17.13 13.51 -17.22
N SER A 436 18.13 14.35 -17.07
CA SER A 436 18.66 14.74 -15.77
C SER A 436 17.73 15.74 -15.07
N LYS A 437 17.76 15.76 -13.72
CA LYS A 437 17.00 16.69 -12.90
C LYS A 437 17.20 18.15 -13.34
N ASP A 438 18.44 18.54 -13.63
CA ASP A 438 18.79 19.92 -13.97
C ASP A 438 18.25 20.37 -15.33
N GLN A 439 17.94 19.41 -16.21
CA GLN A 439 17.28 19.68 -17.50
C GLN A 439 15.76 19.91 -17.34
N VAL A 440 15.17 19.51 -16.22
CA VAL A 440 13.74 19.65 -15.97
C VAL A 440 13.44 20.94 -15.21
N SER A 441 13.97 21.09 -13.99
CA SER A 441 13.76 22.27 -13.17
C SER A 441 14.75 22.35 -12.01
N LYS A 442 15.18 23.58 -11.72
CA LYS A 442 15.99 23.89 -10.53
C LYS A 442 15.16 23.91 -9.23
N LEU A 443 13.81 23.88 -9.33
CA LEU A 443 12.91 23.92 -8.17
C LEU A 443 12.57 22.52 -7.63
N LEU A 444 13.11 21.47 -8.22
CA LEU A 444 12.93 20.11 -7.72
C LEU A 444 13.69 19.93 -6.39
N PRO A 445 13.13 19.10 -5.45
CA PRO A 445 13.73 18.90 -4.15
C PRO A 445 15.13 18.29 -4.27
N GLU A 446 16.02 18.61 -3.34
CA GLU A 446 17.34 17.98 -3.25
C GLU A 446 17.26 16.54 -2.71
N ARG A 447 16.31 16.29 -1.82
CA ARG A 447 16.08 14.98 -1.18
C ARG A 447 14.69 14.45 -1.52
N PHE A 448 14.62 13.17 -1.83
CA PHE A 448 13.39 12.47 -2.22
C PHE A 448 12.88 11.53 -1.13
N ALA A 449 13.42 11.62 0.08
CA ALA A 449 12.94 10.88 1.25
C ALA A 449 13.12 11.71 2.53
N GLU A 450 12.18 11.54 3.48
CA GLU A 450 12.26 12.13 4.81
C GLU A 450 11.77 11.16 5.90
N GLN A 451 12.21 11.38 7.13
CA GLN A 451 11.74 10.65 8.32
C GLN A 451 11.16 11.62 9.33
N LEU A 452 9.95 11.34 9.79
CA LEU A 452 9.28 12.06 10.86
C LEU A 452 9.16 11.14 12.07
N ILE A 453 9.64 11.60 13.23
CA ILE A 453 9.49 10.93 14.51
C ILE A 453 8.31 11.55 15.23
N ARG A 454 7.32 10.76 15.61
CA ARG A 454 6.15 11.20 16.37
C ARG A 454 6.06 10.44 17.67
N VAL A 455 5.74 11.16 18.73
CA VAL A 455 5.53 10.60 20.06
C VAL A 455 4.09 10.86 20.49
N TYR A 456 3.45 9.83 21.01
CA TYR A 456 2.10 9.88 21.55
C TYR A 456 2.11 9.41 23.00
N CYS A 457 1.15 9.90 23.80
CA CYS A 457 0.91 9.43 25.16
C CYS A 457 -0.47 8.76 25.26
N LYS A 458 -0.52 7.61 25.91
CA LYS A 458 -1.78 6.85 26.14
C LYS A 458 -2.63 7.48 27.23
N LYS A 459 -2.01 8.02 28.25
CA LYS A 459 -2.66 8.83 29.30
C LYS A 459 -2.97 10.23 28.75
N THR A 460 -4.19 10.70 28.96
CA THR A 460 -4.67 11.90 28.24
C THR A 460 -5.06 13.05 29.16
N ASP A 461 -4.89 12.90 30.50
CA ASP A 461 -5.07 13.97 31.45
C ASP A 461 -4.04 15.07 31.26
N GLU A 462 -4.38 16.29 31.65
CA GLU A 462 -3.59 17.48 31.36
C GLU A 462 -2.20 17.42 32.01
N ARG A 463 -2.14 16.95 33.27
CA ARG A 463 -0.90 16.87 34.04
C ARG A 463 0.10 15.89 33.42
N THR A 464 -0.39 14.70 33.01
CA THR A 464 0.43 13.69 32.32
C THR A 464 0.89 14.19 30.96
N MET A 465 0.02 14.85 30.21
CA MET A 465 0.37 15.41 28.91
C MET A 465 1.41 16.52 29.00
N GLU A 466 1.39 17.33 30.03
CA GLU A 466 2.41 18.36 30.25
C GLU A 466 3.75 17.74 30.60
N ALA A 467 3.82 16.77 31.50
CA ALA A 467 5.02 16.01 31.80
C ALA A 467 5.60 15.33 30.53
N ALA A 468 4.77 14.64 29.75
CA ALA A 468 5.18 14.00 28.53
C ALA A 468 5.78 14.97 27.51
N LYS A 469 5.23 16.19 27.39
CA LYS A 469 5.77 17.23 26.49
C LYS A 469 7.13 17.72 26.96
N LYS A 470 7.32 17.95 28.27
CA LYS A 470 8.60 18.34 28.82
C LYS A 470 9.68 17.29 28.58
N ASN A 471 9.36 16.01 28.87
CA ASN A 471 10.25 14.89 28.58
C ASN A 471 10.61 14.81 27.09
N PHE A 472 9.62 14.97 26.21
CA PHE A 472 9.86 14.94 24.75
C PHE A 472 10.78 16.06 24.27
N VAL A 473 10.61 17.27 24.78
CA VAL A 473 11.47 18.40 24.41
C VAL A 473 12.92 18.16 24.89
N GLN A 474 13.10 17.71 26.13
CA GLN A 474 14.40 17.37 26.67
C GLN A 474 15.06 16.24 25.86
N TRP A 475 14.32 15.16 25.61
CA TRP A 475 14.81 14.04 24.80
C TRP A 475 15.24 14.46 23.39
N CYS A 476 14.52 15.39 22.73
CA CYS A 476 14.93 15.92 21.44
C CYS A 476 16.25 16.69 21.50
N MET A 477 16.51 17.41 22.61
CA MET A 477 17.78 18.11 22.80
C MET A 477 18.92 17.10 23.01
N ASP A 478 18.73 16.12 23.88
CA ASP A 478 19.74 15.11 24.22
C ASP A 478 20.12 14.27 22.99
N MET A 479 19.15 13.98 22.13
CA MET A 479 19.33 13.24 20.88
C MET A 479 19.85 14.11 19.72
N ASN A 480 20.01 15.41 19.92
CA ASN A 480 20.38 16.38 18.87
C ASN A 480 19.47 16.31 17.64
N PHE A 481 18.18 16.14 17.86
CA PHE A 481 17.15 16.16 16.82
C PHE A 481 16.76 17.60 16.45
N SER A 482 16.02 17.76 15.36
CA SER A 482 15.49 19.07 14.98
C SER A 482 14.57 19.62 16.06
N LYS A 483 14.48 20.97 16.17
CA LYS A 483 13.62 21.63 17.15
C LYS A 483 12.21 21.01 17.12
N PRO A 484 11.70 20.49 18.26
CA PRO A 484 10.45 19.77 18.28
C PRO A 484 9.25 20.68 18.01
N GLN A 485 8.29 20.18 17.23
CA GLN A 485 6.99 20.82 17.08
C GLN A 485 6.05 20.27 18.16
N VAL A 486 5.80 21.06 19.19
CA VAL A 486 4.93 20.74 20.33
C VAL A 486 3.70 21.64 20.29
N ARG A 487 2.49 21.08 20.47
CA ARG A 487 1.28 21.90 20.60
C ARG A 487 1.37 22.73 21.89
N ARG A 488 1.43 24.05 21.76
CA ARG A 488 1.41 24.96 22.93
C ARG A 488 0.05 24.85 23.62
N PRO A 489 -0.01 24.77 24.98
CA PRO A 489 -1.25 24.99 25.73
C PRO A 489 -1.78 26.40 25.44
N ARG A 490 -3.09 26.60 25.49
CA ARG A 490 -3.71 27.93 25.31
C ARG A 490 -3.19 28.98 26.31
N SER A 491 -2.66 28.55 27.45
CA SER A 491 -2.07 29.39 28.50
C SER A 491 -0.71 30.00 28.16
N PHE A 492 0.01 29.53 27.16
CA PHE A 492 1.34 30.05 26.79
C PHE A 492 1.32 31.25 25.82
N ILE A 493 0.16 31.69 25.36
CA ILE A 493 0.05 32.86 24.46
C ILE A 493 0.44 34.16 25.18
N TYR A 494 0.48 34.16 26.50
CA TYR A 494 0.83 35.37 27.31
C TYR A 494 2.31 35.45 27.75
N MET A 495 3.15 34.44 27.53
CA MET A 495 4.56 34.49 27.97
C MET A 495 5.58 34.92 26.90
N ASP A 496 5.23 34.87 25.61
CA ASP A 496 6.14 35.30 24.53
C ASP A 496 6.25 36.85 24.38
N LEU A 497 5.47 37.61 25.11
CA LEU A 497 5.58 39.10 25.17
C LEU A 497 6.66 39.64 26.11
N PHE A 498 7.30 38.75 26.89
CA PHE A 498 8.35 39.17 27.85
C PHE A 498 9.77 38.73 27.50
N ILE A 499 10.03 38.04 26.38
CA ILE A 499 11.38 37.60 25.98
C ILE A 499 11.93 38.35 24.76
N SER A 500 11.25 39.38 24.29
CA SER A 500 11.77 40.23 23.19
C SER A 500 12.44 41.51 23.63
N ASN A 501 12.79 41.64 24.93
CA ASN A 501 13.60 42.72 25.43
C ASN A 501 14.60 42.19 26.46
N CYS A 502 15.67 41.53 26.02
CA CYS A 502 17.00 41.46 26.61
C CYS A 502 17.96 40.94 25.58
#